data_513e1a40fbf2ac2a6426edb7a09003d8
#
_entry.id   513e1a40fbf2ac2a6426edb7a09003d8
#
_cell.length_a   1.000
_cell.length_b   1.000
_cell.length_c   1.000
_cell.angle_alpha   90.00
_cell.angle_beta   90.00
_cell.angle_gamma   90.00
#
_symmetry.space_group_name_H-M   'P 1'
#
loop_
_entity.id
_entity.type
_entity.pdbx_description
1 polymer ?
#
loop_
_entity_poly.entity_id
_entity_poly.type
_entity_poly.pdbx_seq_one_letter_code
_entity_poly.pdbx_strand_id
1 'polypeptide(L)'
;MMFKVMVYGYQCGIYSSRKLEEACRYRIDFKWLLEDRKEPDHSTFARFRTGRCGEAVEELFYQCVKLLEKQGETDHETVFVDGTKLESCAGRYTFCWRGSVEKHLGKVKEKVFKLTGLKKRQTLEEYLETQREQIVFVHGKGKHKSKEQRRWEELDALCKRWEGYEDSLKIMGETRNSYSKTDPDATFMRMKDDHMRNGQLKPAYNVQIAVNSEYITGVDVFSNRTDFGTLVPFLKKLQQRHEAKYEEVTADAGYESLENYLFLEENGQFSFIKPVNYEAQ
;
A
#
# COMPACT_ATOMS: atom_id res chain seq x y z
N MET A 1 13.45 -15.45 -20.16
CA MET A 1 14.84 -15.30 -19.65
C MET A 1 14.89 -14.44 -18.40
N MET A 2 14.63 -13.11 -18.44
CA MET A 2 14.74 -12.20 -17.26
C MET A 2 14.01 -12.70 -16.02
N PHE A 3 12.78 -13.19 -16.18
CA PHE A 3 11.98 -13.73 -15.07
C PHE A 3 12.66 -14.95 -14.43
N LYS A 4 13.13 -15.93 -15.23
CA LYS A 4 13.88 -17.10 -14.73
C LYS A 4 15.10 -16.68 -13.88
N VAL A 5 15.88 -15.72 -14.37
CA VAL A 5 17.07 -15.20 -13.67
C VAL A 5 16.70 -14.55 -12.34
N MET A 6 15.60 -13.79 -12.30
CA MET A 6 15.13 -13.16 -11.06
C MET A 6 14.63 -14.18 -10.03
N VAL A 7 13.81 -15.14 -10.46
CA VAL A 7 13.28 -16.21 -9.58
C VAL A 7 14.45 -17.03 -9.00
N TYR A 8 15.36 -17.46 -9.84
CA TYR A 8 16.55 -18.21 -9.39
C TYR A 8 17.46 -17.36 -8.49
N GLY A 9 17.60 -16.07 -8.81
CA GLY A 9 18.32 -15.12 -7.95
C GLY A 9 17.73 -15.04 -6.56
N TYR A 10 16.40 -14.94 -6.45
CA TYR A 10 15.70 -14.90 -5.16
C TYR A 10 15.87 -16.23 -4.39
N GLN A 11 15.78 -17.36 -5.06
CA GLN A 11 16.08 -18.68 -4.48
C GLN A 11 17.52 -18.74 -3.92
N CYS A 12 18.48 -18.08 -4.58
CA CYS A 12 19.87 -17.95 -4.13
C CYS A 12 20.09 -16.82 -3.09
N GLY A 13 19.04 -16.13 -2.60
CA GLY A 13 19.16 -14.99 -1.69
C GLY A 13 19.69 -13.69 -2.33
N ILE A 14 19.65 -13.57 -3.67
CA ILE A 14 20.13 -12.42 -4.41
C ILE A 14 18.95 -11.51 -4.79
N TYR A 15 18.67 -10.49 -3.98
CA TYR A 15 17.55 -9.54 -4.18
C TYR A 15 17.97 -8.25 -4.91
N SER A 16 19.26 -7.88 -4.83
CA SER A 16 19.79 -6.65 -5.41
C SER A 16 20.02 -6.79 -6.92
N SER A 17 19.52 -5.84 -7.72
CA SER A 17 19.73 -5.82 -9.17
C SER A 17 21.22 -5.78 -9.55
N ARG A 18 22.07 -5.11 -8.76
CA ARG A 18 23.54 -5.06 -8.99
C ARG A 18 24.19 -6.41 -8.70
N LYS A 19 23.77 -7.10 -7.64
CA LYS A 19 24.26 -8.47 -7.35
C LYS A 19 23.75 -9.48 -8.39
N LEU A 20 22.54 -9.29 -8.94
CA LEU A 20 22.05 -10.12 -10.05
C LEU A 20 22.90 -9.91 -11.32
N GLU A 21 23.24 -8.67 -11.66
CA GLU A 21 24.18 -8.37 -12.77
C GLU A 21 25.52 -9.05 -12.56
N GLU A 22 26.10 -8.95 -11.34
CA GLU A 22 27.36 -9.61 -10.98
C GLU A 22 27.26 -11.14 -11.10
N ALA A 23 26.17 -11.73 -10.59
CA ALA A 23 25.92 -13.16 -10.70
C ALA A 23 25.83 -13.61 -12.17
N CYS A 24 25.16 -12.86 -13.02
CA CYS A 24 25.08 -13.14 -14.46
C CYS A 24 26.45 -13.09 -15.15
N ARG A 25 27.39 -12.26 -14.67
CA ARG A 25 28.75 -12.15 -15.24
C ARG A 25 29.67 -13.27 -14.81
N TYR A 26 29.57 -13.70 -13.55
CA TYR A 26 30.62 -14.54 -12.95
C TYR A 26 30.18 -15.95 -12.59
N ARG A 27 28.88 -16.20 -12.41
CA ARG A 27 28.36 -17.51 -12.00
C ARG A 27 27.93 -18.34 -13.21
N ILE A 28 28.34 -19.60 -13.26
CA ILE A 28 28.07 -20.54 -14.37
C ILE A 28 26.57 -20.86 -14.45
N ASP A 29 25.89 -21.05 -13.32
CA ASP A 29 24.46 -21.34 -13.22
C ASP A 29 23.63 -20.20 -13.82
N PHE A 30 23.99 -18.95 -13.56
CA PHE A 30 23.31 -17.78 -14.14
C PHE A 30 23.62 -17.64 -15.64
N LYS A 31 24.86 -17.92 -16.07
CA LYS A 31 25.22 -17.95 -17.51
C LYS A 31 24.42 -19.00 -18.27
N TRP A 32 24.23 -20.18 -17.68
CA TRP A 32 23.37 -21.21 -18.25
C TRP A 32 21.91 -20.74 -18.43
N LEU A 33 21.34 -20.02 -17.46
CA LEU A 33 19.99 -19.44 -17.55
C LEU A 33 19.88 -18.36 -18.63
N LEU A 34 21.01 -17.72 -18.99
CA LEU A 34 21.04 -16.68 -20.03
C LEU A 34 21.04 -17.27 -21.44
N GLU A 35 21.30 -18.58 -21.61
CA GLU A 35 21.29 -19.27 -22.91
C GLU A 35 22.15 -18.52 -23.95
N ASP A 36 23.42 -18.21 -23.61
CA ASP A 36 24.41 -17.46 -24.41
C ASP A 36 24.00 -16.01 -24.78
N ARG A 37 22.96 -15.48 -24.17
CA ARG A 37 22.59 -14.06 -24.35
C ARG A 37 23.47 -13.16 -23.50
N LYS A 38 23.61 -11.91 -23.97
CA LYS A 38 24.35 -10.87 -23.23
C LYS A 38 23.77 -10.67 -21.82
N GLU A 39 24.65 -10.51 -20.85
CA GLU A 39 24.29 -10.25 -19.45
C GLU A 39 23.52 -8.93 -19.34
N PRO A 40 22.33 -8.96 -18.72
CA PRO A 40 21.57 -7.75 -18.43
C PRO A 40 22.26 -6.91 -17.37
N ASP A 41 22.26 -5.58 -17.53
CA ASP A 41 22.73 -4.66 -16.51
C ASP A 41 21.69 -4.49 -15.39
N HIS A 42 22.11 -3.92 -14.26
CA HIS A 42 21.24 -3.70 -13.09
C HIS A 42 20.04 -2.79 -13.40
N SER A 43 20.16 -1.83 -14.31
CA SER A 43 19.07 -0.93 -14.69
C SER A 43 18.04 -1.66 -15.56
N THR A 44 18.45 -2.63 -16.36
CA THR A 44 17.57 -3.51 -17.11
C THR A 44 16.74 -4.40 -16.16
N PHE A 45 17.37 -4.98 -15.12
CA PHE A 45 16.64 -5.71 -14.08
C PHE A 45 15.64 -4.82 -13.34
N ALA A 46 16.04 -3.61 -12.95
CA ALA A 46 15.16 -2.67 -12.28
C ALA A 46 13.94 -2.32 -13.14
N ARG A 47 14.14 -1.93 -14.40
CA ARG A 47 13.07 -1.62 -15.35
C ARG A 47 12.14 -2.81 -15.63
N PHE A 48 12.70 -4.00 -15.74
CA PHE A 48 11.90 -5.22 -15.94
C PHE A 48 11.03 -5.51 -14.71
N ARG A 49 11.58 -5.37 -13.49
CA ARG A 49 10.85 -5.60 -12.23
C ARG A 49 9.68 -4.63 -12.04
N THR A 50 9.90 -3.33 -12.29
CA THR A 50 8.87 -2.30 -12.10
C THR A 50 7.86 -2.21 -13.24
N GLY A 51 8.23 -2.66 -14.44
CA GLY A 51 7.35 -2.68 -15.60
C GLY A 51 6.74 -4.07 -15.82
N ARG A 52 7.17 -4.75 -16.88
CA ARG A 52 6.58 -6.02 -17.35
C ARG A 52 6.40 -7.10 -16.28
N CYS A 53 7.35 -7.23 -15.35
CA CYS A 53 7.23 -8.22 -14.27
C CYS A 53 6.15 -7.81 -13.28
N GLY A 54 6.08 -6.52 -12.91
CA GLY A 54 5.08 -6.01 -11.97
C GLY A 54 3.64 -6.25 -12.44
N GLU A 55 3.38 -6.11 -13.75
CA GLU A 55 2.06 -6.37 -14.34
C GLU A 55 1.70 -7.85 -14.44
N ALA A 56 2.71 -8.74 -14.62
CA ALA A 56 2.49 -10.15 -14.92
C ALA A 56 2.72 -11.09 -13.72
N VAL A 57 3.37 -10.62 -12.63
CA VAL A 57 3.83 -11.52 -11.55
C VAL A 57 2.68 -12.19 -10.82
N GLU A 58 1.59 -11.49 -10.60
CA GLU A 58 0.43 -12.04 -9.92
C GLU A 58 -0.23 -13.14 -10.75
N GLU A 59 -0.40 -12.92 -12.04
CA GLU A 59 -0.97 -13.91 -12.96
C GLU A 59 -0.07 -15.15 -13.06
N LEU A 60 1.24 -14.95 -13.19
CA LEU A 60 2.22 -16.05 -13.21
C LEU A 60 2.21 -16.85 -11.90
N PHE A 61 2.06 -16.19 -10.77
CA PHE A 61 1.93 -16.85 -9.48
C PHE A 61 0.71 -17.77 -9.44
N TYR A 62 -0.47 -17.28 -9.80
CA TYR A 62 -1.68 -18.13 -9.79
C TYR A 62 -1.66 -19.22 -10.88
N GLN A 63 -0.96 -19.01 -12.00
CA GLN A 63 -0.71 -20.10 -12.96
C GLN A 63 0.15 -21.22 -12.35
N CYS A 64 1.16 -20.88 -11.55
CA CYS A 64 1.95 -21.87 -10.81
C CYS A 64 1.10 -22.61 -9.77
N VAL A 65 0.24 -21.90 -9.02
CA VAL A 65 -0.66 -22.54 -8.05
C VAL A 65 -1.64 -23.50 -8.75
N LYS A 66 -2.27 -23.09 -9.86
CA LYS A 66 -3.13 -23.98 -10.66
C LYS A 66 -2.37 -25.21 -11.20
N LEU A 67 -1.07 -25.11 -11.42
CA LEU A 67 -0.26 -26.26 -11.81
C LEU A 67 -0.08 -27.23 -10.63
N LEU A 68 0.15 -26.71 -9.42
CA LEU A 68 0.25 -27.54 -8.19
C LEU A 68 -1.07 -28.26 -7.91
N GLU A 69 -2.21 -27.58 -8.04
CA GLU A 69 -3.54 -28.18 -7.93
C GLU A 69 -3.74 -29.34 -8.91
N LYS A 70 -3.34 -29.15 -10.18
CA LYS A 70 -3.41 -30.23 -11.20
C LYS A 70 -2.52 -31.42 -10.90
N GLN A 71 -1.44 -31.22 -10.15
CA GLN A 71 -0.53 -32.29 -9.72
C GLN A 71 -0.98 -32.96 -8.41
N GLY A 72 -2.03 -32.43 -7.76
CA GLY A 72 -2.53 -32.93 -6.48
C GLY A 72 -1.65 -32.54 -5.28
N GLU A 73 -0.78 -31.53 -5.44
CA GLU A 73 0.08 -31.03 -4.36
C GLU A 73 -0.66 -30.05 -3.43
N THR A 74 -1.74 -29.43 -3.92
CA THR A 74 -2.64 -28.54 -3.16
C THR A 74 -4.10 -28.95 -3.42
N ASP A 75 -4.96 -28.67 -2.45
CA ASP A 75 -6.38 -28.92 -2.48
C ASP A 75 -7.20 -27.69 -2.06
N HIS A 76 -8.48 -27.87 -1.79
CA HIS A 76 -9.35 -26.81 -1.26
C HIS A 76 -9.96 -27.19 0.11
N GLU A 77 -9.34 -28.12 0.85
CA GLU A 77 -9.83 -28.52 2.16
C GLU A 77 -9.55 -27.43 3.19
N THR A 78 -8.28 -27.23 3.58
CA THR A 78 -7.92 -26.30 4.65
C THR A 78 -6.96 -25.21 4.15
N VAL A 79 -7.26 -23.95 4.44
CA VAL A 79 -6.34 -22.84 4.22
C VAL A 79 -5.90 -22.21 5.55
N PHE A 80 -4.61 -22.00 5.68
CA PHE A 80 -3.99 -21.26 6.78
C PHE A 80 -3.72 -19.83 6.31
N VAL A 81 -4.27 -18.85 7.04
CA VAL A 81 -4.08 -17.41 6.73
C VAL A 81 -3.27 -16.77 7.83
N ASP A 82 -2.17 -16.12 7.47
CA ASP A 82 -1.36 -15.30 8.38
C ASP A 82 -0.96 -13.98 7.72
N GLY A 83 -0.83 -12.95 8.57
CA GLY A 83 -0.43 -11.61 8.18
C GLY A 83 0.99 -11.27 8.65
N THR A 84 1.79 -10.70 7.76
CA THR A 84 3.09 -10.14 8.12
C THR A 84 3.19 -8.66 7.72
N LYS A 85 3.96 -7.88 8.49
CA LYS A 85 4.17 -6.46 8.22
C LYS A 85 5.51 -6.24 7.56
N LEU A 86 5.49 -5.69 6.35
CA LEU A 86 6.68 -5.38 5.57
C LEU A 86 6.97 -3.88 5.62
N GLU A 87 8.13 -3.49 6.21
CA GLU A 87 8.55 -2.09 6.29
C GLU A 87 8.81 -1.52 4.88
N SER A 88 8.22 -0.38 4.58
CA SER A 88 8.49 0.38 3.36
C SER A 88 9.85 1.09 3.46
N CYS A 89 10.49 1.29 2.30
CA CYS A 89 11.70 2.13 2.19
C CYS A 89 11.42 3.63 2.38
N ALA A 90 10.21 4.03 2.70
CA ALA A 90 9.81 5.42 2.91
C ALA A 90 10.46 6.04 4.14
N GLY A 91 10.62 7.36 4.12
CA GLY A 91 11.14 8.11 5.26
C GLY A 91 10.24 8.02 6.49
N ARG A 92 10.79 7.65 7.64
CA ARG A 92 10.06 7.47 8.91
C ARG A 92 9.35 8.73 9.39
N TYR A 93 9.80 9.90 8.99
CA TYR A 93 9.27 11.20 9.44
C TYR A 93 8.37 11.89 8.40
N THR A 94 8.03 11.20 7.31
CA THR A 94 7.17 11.72 6.24
C THR A 94 5.69 11.40 6.42
N PHE A 95 5.27 11.21 7.67
CA PHE A 95 3.90 10.85 8.01
C PHE A 95 2.91 11.99 7.76
N CYS A 96 1.72 11.62 7.33
CA CYS A 96 0.54 12.46 7.23
C CYS A 96 -0.61 11.77 7.97
N TRP A 97 -1.15 12.43 9.02
CA TRP A 97 -2.18 11.88 9.89
C TRP A 97 -3.54 12.46 9.55
N ARG A 98 -4.58 11.63 9.42
CA ARG A 98 -5.96 12.03 9.13
C ARG A 98 -6.45 13.10 10.11
N GLY A 99 -6.40 12.85 11.40
CA GLY A 99 -6.88 13.80 12.41
C GLY A 99 -6.16 15.15 12.38
N SER A 100 -4.87 15.18 12.02
CA SER A 100 -4.12 16.43 11.82
C SER A 100 -4.59 17.17 10.57
N VAL A 101 -4.79 16.45 9.46
CA VAL A 101 -5.28 17.02 8.19
C VAL A 101 -6.69 17.60 8.38
N GLU A 102 -7.61 16.87 8.98
CA GLU A 102 -9.00 17.31 9.25
C GLU A 102 -9.02 18.56 10.13
N LYS A 103 -8.24 18.57 11.21
CA LYS A 103 -8.10 19.74 12.10
C LYS A 103 -7.58 20.97 11.37
N HIS A 104 -6.55 20.81 10.52
CA HIS A 104 -6.00 21.93 9.78
C HIS A 104 -6.92 22.37 8.64
N LEU A 105 -7.58 21.45 7.97
CA LEU A 105 -8.60 21.74 6.96
C LEU A 105 -9.76 22.56 7.57
N GLY A 106 -10.24 22.18 8.77
CA GLY A 106 -11.26 22.94 9.49
C GLY A 106 -10.83 24.40 9.74
N LYS A 107 -9.59 24.61 10.22
CA LYS A 107 -9.05 25.96 10.44
C LYS A 107 -8.94 26.77 9.14
N VAL A 108 -8.55 26.14 8.03
CA VAL A 108 -8.49 26.82 6.73
C VAL A 108 -9.88 27.23 6.27
N LYS A 109 -10.87 26.32 6.35
CA LYS A 109 -12.26 26.60 6.00
C LYS A 109 -12.84 27.76 6.82
N GLU A 110 -12.62 27.76 8.14
CA GLU A 110 -13.04 28.87 9.01
C GLU A 110 -12.39 30.21 8.63
N LYS A 111 -11.08 30.20 8.34
CA LYS A 111 -10.36 31.41 7.96
C LYS A 111 -10.84 31.95 6.62
N VAL A 112 -11.04 31.09 5.62
CA VAL A 112 -11.61 31.50 4.32
C VAL A 112 -13.01 32.05 4.49
N PHE A 113 -13.85 31.39 5.27
CA PHE A 113 -15.21 31.89 5.55
C PHE A 113 -15.23 33.26 6.21
N LYS A 114 -14.34 33.50 7.19
CA LYS A 114 -14.22 34.83 7.85
C LYS A 114 -13.77 35.92 6.88
N LEU A 115 -12.92 35.60 5.90
CA LEU A 115 -12.38 36.58 4.95
C LEU A 115 -13.30 36.85 3.76
N THR A 116 -14.08 35.85 3.31
CA THR A 116 -14.85 35.92 2.05
C THR A 116 -16.32 35.56 2.19
N GLY A 117 -16.76 34.93 3.29
CA GLY A 117 -18.09 34.34 3.42
C GLY A 117 -18.29 33.03 2.64
N LEU A 118 -17.29 32.57 1.91
CA LEU A 118 -17.40 31.39 1.04
C LEU A 118 -17.16 30.10 1.83
N LYS A 119 -17.95 29.05 1.51
CA LYS A 119 -17.93 27.75 2.21
C LYS A 119 -17.36 26.61 1.36
N LYS A 120 -17.25 26.79 0.04
CA LYS A 120 -16.78 25.75 -0.90
C LYS A 120 -15.48 26.21 -1.56
N ARG A 121 -14.55 25.26 -1.82
CA ARG A 121 -13.28 25.53 -2.48
C ARG A 121 -13.48 26.03 -3.92
N GLN A 122 -14.36 25.38 -4.68
CA GLN A 122 -14.65 25.78 -6.07
C GLN A 122 -15.10 27.24 -6.19
N THR A 123 -15.99 27.68 -5.30
CA THR A 123 -16.43 29.09 -5.29
C THR A 123 -15.33 30.04 -4.87
N LEU A 124 -14.34 29.60 -4.08
CA LEU A 124 -13.16 30.38 -3.75
C LEU A 124 -12.21 30.50 -4.96
N GLU A 125 -12.05 29.44 -5.73
CA GLU A 125 -11.24 29.43 -6.96
C GLU A 125 -11.80 30.41 -7.99
N GLU A 126 -13.12 30.33 -8.26
CA GLU A 126 -13.82 31.25 -9.17
C GLU A 126 -13.68 32.72 -8.67
N TYR A 127 -13.81 32.94 -7.38
CA TYR A 127 -13.62 34.27 -6.78
C TYR A 127 -12.19 34.75 -6.98
N LEU A 128 -11.19 33.91 -6.78
CA LEU A 128 -9.77 34.27 -6.96
C LEU A 128 -9.43 34.57 -8.43
N GLU A 129 -9.99 33.83 -9.38
CA GLU A 129 -9.84 34.11 -10.81
C GLU A 129 -10.42 35.46 -11.18
N THR A 130 -11.63 35.77 -10.78
CA THR A 130 -12.30 37.06 -11.03
C THR A 130 -11.49 38.24 -10.42
N GLN A 131 -10.98 38.08 -9.20
CA GLN A 131 -10.18 39.11 -8.54
C GLN A 131 -8.80 39.29 -9.20
N ARG A 132 -8.21 38.22 -9.73
CA ARG A 132 -6.91 38.23 -10.39
C ARG A 132 -6.89 39.17 -11.60
N GLU A 133 -7.95 39.23 -12.37
CA GLU A 133 -8.06 40.11 -13.55
C GLU A 133 -8.07 41.59 -13.18
N GLN A 134 -8.48 41.94 -11.95
CA GLN A 134 -8.61 43.30 -11.47
C GLN A 134 -7.35 43.82 -10.76
N ILE A 135 -6.38 42.95 -10.45
CA ILE A 135 -5.19 43.29 -9.65
C ILE A 135 -3.95 43.43 -10.54
N VAL A 136 -3.28 44.57 -10.44
CA VAL A 136 -1.96 44.71 -11.04
C VAL A 136 -0.91 44.13 -10.08
N PHE A 137 -0.37 42.96 -10.44
CA PHE A 137 0.61 42.26 -9.64
C PHE A 137 1.99 42.91 -9.73
N VAL A 138 2.55 43.23 -8.58
CA VAL A 138 3.90 43.79 -8.45
C VAL A 138 4.81 42.71 -7.86
N HIS A 139 5.91 42.41 -8.57
CA HIS A 139 6.91 41.42 -8.16
C HIS A 139 8.28 42.07 -8.01
N GLY A 140 9.10 41.59 -7.06
CA GLY A 140 10.49 41.96 -6.86
C GLY A 140 10.79 42.64 -5.54
N LYS A 141 12.10 42.72 -5.19
CA LYS A 141 12.59 43.39 -3.97
C LYS A 141 12.41 44.90 -4.09
N GLY A 142 11.95 45.53 -3.01
CA GLY A 142 11.79 46.99 -2.94
C GLY A 142 10.51 47.58 -3.52
N LYS A 143 9.62 46.73 -4.09
CA LYS A 143 8.31 47.18 -4.56
C LYS A 143 7.23 46.90 -3.50
N HIS A 144 6.33 47.85 -3.29
CA HIS A 144 5.26 47.74 -2.32
C HIS A 144 4.03 47.08 -2.98
N LYS A 145 3.63 45.89 -2.49
CA LYS A 145 2.39 45.21 -2.90
C LYS A 145 1.18 46.00 -2.40
N SER A 146 0.14 46.11 -3.22
CA SER A 146 -1.14 46.69 -2.81
C SER A 146 -1.80 45.85 -1.72
N LYS A 147 -2.81 46.42 -1.03
CA LYS A 147 -3.60 45.63 -0.02
C LYS A 147 -4.40 44.51 -0.67
N GLU A 148 -4.89 44.77 -1.88
CA GLU A 148 -5.66 43.82 -2.69
C GLU A 148 -4.78 42.63 -3.10
N GLN A 149 -3.54 42.93 -3.59
CA GLN A 149 -2.61 41.84 -3.94
C GLN A 149 -2.23 40.99 -2.72
N ARG A 150 -1.97 41.58 -1.55
CA ARG A 150 -1.66 40.82 -0.32
C ARG A 150 -2.81 39.94 0.12
N ARG A 151 -4.06 40.47 0.04
CA ARG A 151 -5.26 39.71 0.37
C ARG A 151 -5.49 38.55 -0.61
N TRP A 152 -5.29 38.82 -1.88
CA TRP A 152 -5.39 37.77 -2.92
C TRP A 152 -4.35 36.66 -2.69
N GLU A 153 -3.08 37.00 -2.47
CA GLU A 153 -2.01 36.04 -2.18
C GLU A 153 -2.27 35.21 -0.91
N GLU A 154 -2.87 35.81 0.11
CA GLU A 154 -3.28 35.13 1.33
C GLU A 154 -4.39 34.09 1.03
N LEU A 155 -5.41 34.50 0.28
CA LEU A 155 -6.50 33.62 -0.11
C LEU A 155 -6.06 32.49 -1.05
N ASP A 156 -5.20 32.79 -2.02
CA ASP A 156 -4.60 31.80 -2.92
C ASP A 156 -3.77 30.76 -2.14
N ALA A 157 -2.99 31.20 -1.18
CA ALA A 157 -2.24 30.30 -0.29
C ALA A 157 -3.15 29.43 0.58
N LEU A 158 -4.29 29.95 1.03
CA LEU A 158 -5.28 29.18 1.76
C LEU A 158 -6.00 28.18 0.84
N CYS A 159 -6.32 28.55 -0.39
CA CYS A 159 -6.93 27.69 -1.39
C CYS A 159 -6.02 26.49 -1.72
N LYS A 160 -4.74 26.73 -2.00
CA LYS A 160 -3.75 25.67 -2.24
C LYS A 160 -3.57 24.73 -1.04
N ARG A 161 -3.61 25.27 0.20
CA ARG A 161 -3.59 24.40 1.40
C ARG A 161 -4.84 23.56 1.53
N TRP A 162 -6.00 24.13 1.21
CA TRP A 162 -7.26 23.40 1.22
C TRP A 162 -7.22 22.23 0.25
N GLU A 163 -6.82 22.47 -0.98
CA GLU A 163 -6.62 21.45 -2.01
C GLU A 163 -5.68 20.33 -1.53
N GLY A 164 -4.48 20.69 -1.02
CA GLY A 164 -3.52 19.70 -0.52
C GLY A 164 -4.05 18.86 0.66
N TYR A 165 -4.94 19.41 1.50
CA TYR A 165 -5.60 18.63 2.55
C TYR A 165 -6.68 17.70 1.98
N GLU A 166 -7.47 18.14 1.01
CA GLU A 166 -8.43 17.29 0.32
C GLU A 166 -7.75 16.14 -0.42
N ASP A 167 -6.64 16.39 -1.09
CA ASP A 167 -5.84 15.35 -1.75
C ASP A 167 -5.25 14.35 -0.76
N SER A 168 -4.77 14.83 0.40
CA SER A 168 -4.32 13.96 1.48
C SER A 168 -5.43 13.05 1.99
N LEU A 169 -6.67 13.55 2.11
CA LEU A 169 -7.82 12.74 2.52
C LEU A 169 -8.24 11.75 1.42
N LYS A 170 -8.15 12.13 0.14
CA LYS A 170 -8.38 11.21 -1.00
C LYS A 170 -7.38 10.04 -1.00
N ILE A 171 -6.07 10.33 -0.78
CA ILE A 171 -5.03 9.29 -0.68
C ILE A 171 -5.34 8.32 0.46
N MET A 172 -5.79 8.83 1.61
CA MET A 172 -6.14 7.99 2.76
C MET A 172 -7.42 7.17 2.57
N GLY A 173 -8.33 7.58 1.68
CA GLY A 173 -9.63 6.94 1.51
C GLY A 173 -10.44 6.95 2.81
N GLU A 174 -11.30 5.95 3.02
CA GLU A 174 -12.16 5.88 4.22
C GLU A 174 -11.49 5.16 5.39
N THR A 175 -10.65 4.16 5.12
CA THR A 175 -10.15 3.20 6.11
C THR A 175 -8.79 3.57 6.72
N ARG A 176 -7.95 4.31 6.00
CA ARG A 176 -6.59 4.64 6.44
C ARG A 176 -6.57 5.86 7.34
N ASN A 177 -5.80 5.78 8.43
CA ASN A 177 -5.58 6.90 9.36
C ASN A 177 -4.31 7.71 9.06
N SER A 178 -3.45 7.19 8.19
CA SER A 178 -2.17 7.82 7.85
C SER A 178 -1.63 7.31 6.53
N TYR A 179 -0.72 8.06 5.94
CA TYR A 179 0.12 7.63 4.83
C TYR A 179 1.49 8.30 4.90
N SER A 180 2.48 7.77 4.14
CA SER A 180 3.77 8.42 3.97
C SER A 180 3.79 9.30 2.73
N LYS A 181 4.30 10.53 2.83
CA LYS A 181 4.42 11.44 1.67
C LYS A 181 5.40 10.93 0.60
N THR A 182 6.35 10.08 0.97
CA THR A 182 7.34 9.50 0.05
C THR A 182 6.91 8.14 -0.51
N ASP A 183 5.88 7.54 0.08
CA ASP A 183 5.26 6.30 -0.36
C ASP A 183 3.77 6.34 0.03
N PRO A 184 2.91 6.91 -0.84
CA PRO A 184 1.50 7.13 -0.52
C PRO A 184 0.70 5.86 -0.21
N ASP A 185 1.15 4.70 -0.66
CA ASP A 185 0.49 3.42 -0.42
C ASP A 185 0.83 2.83 0.94
N ALA A 186 1.98 3.19 1.53
CA ALA A 186 2.39 2.73 2.86
C ALA A 186 1.59 3.42 3.97
N THR A 187 1.15 2.63 4.95
CA THR A 187 0.46 3.10 6.16
C THR A 187 1.38 3.00 7.36
N PHE A 188 1.33 3.97 8.28
CA PHE A 188 2.10 3.92 9.52
C PHE A 188 1.48 2.92 10.50
N MET A 189 2.22 1.86 10.80
CA MET A 189 1.80 0.79 11.70
C MET A 189 2.93 0.35 12.64
N ARG A 190 2.58 -0.32 13.72
CA ARG A 190 3.54 -0.94 14.64
C ARG A 190 4.06 -2.23 14.02
N MET A 191 5.38 -2.39 13.96
CA MET A 191 6.02 -3.61 13.46
C MET A 191 6.02 -4.70 14.54
N LYS A 192 6.01 -5.99 14.10
CA LYS A 192 6.20 -7.14 15.02
C LYS A 192 7.59 -7.07 15.69
N ASP A 193 8.63 -6.76 14.92
CA ASP A 193 10.02 -6.65 15.38
C ASP A 193 10.35 -5.22 15.86
N ASP A 194 9.84 -4.85 17.02
CA ASP A 194 10.24 -3.60 17.66
C ASP A 194 11.37 -3.89 18.66
N HIS A 195 12.60 -4.02 18.14
CA HIS A 195 13.78 -4.29 18.96
C HIS A 195 14.02 -3.25 20.06
N MET A 196 13.59 -2.02 19.84
CA MET A 196 13.73 -0.93 20.82
C MET A 196 12.59 -0.88 21.82
N ARG A 197 11.53 -1.65 21.62
CA ARG A 197 10.29 -1.69 22.45
C ARG A 197 9.70 -0.31 22.74
N ASN A 198 9.89 0.64 21.83
CA ASN A 198 9.44 2.02 22.00
C ASN A 198 8.08 2.30 21.32
N GLY A 199 7.48 1.29 20.69
CA GLY A 199 6.20 1.40 19.99
C GLY A 199 6.23 2.30 18.77
N GLN A 200 7.41 2.56 18.19
CA GLN A 200 7.57 3.43 17.05
C GLN A 200 6.78 2.91 15.86
N LEU A 201 5.99 3.80 15.26
CA LEU A 201 5.28 3.51 14.02
C LEU A 201 6.22 3.68 12.84
N LYS A 202 6.16 2.73 11.90
CA LYS A 202 6.92 2.75 10.65
C LYS A 202 5.98 2.67 9.47
N PRO A 203 6.31 3.32 8.32
CA PRO A 203 5.56 3.12 7.10
C PRO A 203 5.73 1.67 6.64
N ALA A 204 4.62 0.97 6.44
CA ALA A 204 4.65 -0.45 6.15
C ALA A 204 3.39 -0.89 5.39
N TYR A 205 3.46 -2.09 4.87
CA TYR A 205 2.37 -2.84 4.25
C TYR A 205 2.00 -4.03 5.13
N ASN A 206 0.73 -4.38 5.15
CA ASN A 206 0.24 -5.60 5.74
C ASN A 206 0.07 -6.65 4.63
N VAL A 207 0.96 -7.63 4.60
CA VAL A 207 0.97 -8.69 3.58
C VAL A 207 0.25 -9.90 4.16
N GLN A 208 -0.82 -10.32 3.50
CA GLN A 208 -1.57 -11.51 3.83
C GLN A 208 -1.10 -12.69 2.98
N ILE A 209 -0.90 -13.84 3.59
CA ILE A 209 -0.42 -15.06 2.94
C ILE A 209 -1.41 -16.18 3.25
N ALA A 210 -1.81 -16.91 2.22
CA ALA A 210 -2.60 -18.13 2.33
C ALA A 210 -1.69 -19.32 2.03
N VAL A 211 -1.75 -20.33 2.88
CA VAL A 211 -0.98 -21.59 2.75
C VAL A 211 -1.92 -22.77 2.79
N ASN A 212 -1.72 -23.69 1.85
CA ASN A 212 -2.39 -25.00 1.84
C ASN A 212 -1.33 -26.07 1.47
N SER A 213 -1.34 -27.20 2.18
CA SER A 213 -0.39 -28.31 1.94
C SER A 213 1.08 -27.88 1.82
N GLU A 214 1.54 -26.95 2.69
CA GLU A 214 2.90 -26.39 2.72
C GLU A 214 3.24 -25.43 1.57
N TYR A 215 2.34 -25.20 0.63
CA TYR A 215 2.53 -24.25 -0.47
C TYR A 215 1.81 -22.92 -0.20
N ILE A 216 2.42 -21.82 -0.63
CA ILE A 216 1.76 -20.51 -0.66
C ILE A 216 0.78 -20.52 -1.84
N THR A 217 -0.52 -20.48 -1.55
CA THR A 217 -1.59 -20.49 -2.55
C THR A 217 -2.21 -19.13 -2.79
N GLY A 218 -1.91 -18.15 -1.93
CA GLY A 218 -2.35 -16.78 -2.11
C GLY A 218 -1.50 -15.76 -1.41
N VAL A 219 -1.41 -14.58 -2.02
CA VAL A 219 -0.74 -13.41 -1.45
C VAL A 219 -1.54 -12.16 -1.79
N ASP A 220 -1.72 -11.28 -0.81
CA ASP A 220 -2.26 -9.94 -1.06
C ASP A 220 -1.63 -8.90 -0.14
N VAL A 221 -1.73 -7.62 -0.52
CA VAL A 221 -1.10 -6.51 0.20
C VAL A 221 -2.16 -5.50 0.60
N PHE A 222 -2.26 -5.24 1.90
CA PHE A 222 -3.25 -4.33 2.48
C PHE A 222 -2.58 -3.14 3.14
N SER A 223 -3.30 -2.02 3.15
CA SER A 223 -2.93 -0.82 3.90
C SER A 223 -3.48 -0.82 5.35
N ASN A 224 -4.21 -1.85 5.74
CA ASN A 224 -4.81 -2.02 7.06
C ASN A 224 -3.72 -2.26 8.12
N ARG A 225 -3.82 -1.61 9.28
CA ARG A 225 -2.85 -1.78 10.38
C ARG A 225 -3.05 -3.07 11.17
N THR A 226 -4.24 -3.64 11.08
CA THR A 226 -4.69 -4.84 11.80
C THR A 226 -5.29 -5.84 10.83
N ASP A 227 -5.32 -7.09 11.21
CA ASP A 227 -5.67 -8.20 10.32
C ASP A 227 -7.18 -8.48 10.25
N PHE A 228 -7.96 -8.05 11.25
CA PHE A 228 -9.40 -8.36 11.34
C PHE A 228 -10.20 -7.88 10.10
N GLY A 229 -9.81 -6.79 9.46
CA GLY A 229 -10.49 -6.25 8.27
C GLY A 229 -9.89 -6.72 6.94
N THR A 230 -8.92 -7.65 6.95
CA THR A 230 -8.25 -8.14 5.73
C THR A 230 -8.75 -9.51 5.30
N LEU A 231 -9.31 -10.32 6.21
CA LEU A 231 -9.68 -11.71 5.93
C LEU A 231 -10.74 -11.82 4.84
N VAL A 232 -11.86 -11.13 4.98
CA VAL A 232 -12.97 -11.20 4.02
C VAL A 232 -12.54 -10.79 2.61
N PRO A 233 -11.91 -9.61 2.38
CA PRO A 233 -11.46 -9.25 1.05
C PRO A 233 -10.41 -10.21 0.49
N PHE A 234 -9.52 -10.75 1.34
CA PHE A 234 -8.51 -11.71 0.93
C PHE A 234 -9.14 -13.05 0.49
N LEU A 235 -10.05 -13.61 1.28
CA LEU A 235 -10.75 -14.85 0.92
C LEU A 235 -11.60 -14.70 -0.35
N LYS A 236 -12.25 -13.55 -0.56
CA LYS A 236 -12.95 -13.25 -1.82
C LYS A 236 -12.01 -13.25 -3.02
N LYS A 237 -10.83 -12.67 -2.87
CA LYS A 237 -9.79 -12.68 -3.91
C LYS A 237 -9.31 -14.09 -4.21
N LEU A 238 -9.03 -14.90 -3.17
CA LEU A 238 -8.63 -16.30 -3.33
C LEU A 238 -9.70 -17.09 -4.07
N GLN A 239 -10.96 -16.99 -3.65
CA GLN A 239 -12.08 -17.65 -4.32
C GLN A 239 -12.19 -17.25 -5.80
N GLN A 240 -11.99 -15.98 -6.13
CA GLN A 240 -12.01 -15.53 -7.52
C GLN A 240 -10.85 -16.11 -8.33
N ARG A 241 -9.64 -16.22 -7.74
CA ARG A 241 -8.43 -16.68 -8.43
C ARG A 241 -8.39 -18.19 -8.61
N HIS A 242 -8.84 -18.94 -7.60
CA HIS A 242 -8.90 -20.42 -7.63
C HIS A 242 -10.18 -20.96 -8.29
N GLU A 243 -11.21 -20.10 -8.45
CA GLU A 243 -12.55 -20.51 -8.92
C GLU A 243 -13.21 -21.55 -7.97
N ALA A 244 -12.71 -21.66 -6.74
CA ALA A 244 -13.13 -22.58 -5.70
C ALA A 244 -13.04 -21.92 -4.32
N LYS A 245 -13.68 -22.52 -3.30
CA LYS A 245 -13.60 -22.11 -1.90
C LYS A 245 -12.86 -23.16 -1.12
N TYR A 246 -12.14 -22.75 -0.10
CA TYR A 246 -11.64 -23.65 0.93
C TYR A 246 -12.80 -24.05 1.88
N GLU A 247 -12.83 -25.28 2.33
CA GLU A 247 -13.85 -25.77 3.28
C GLU A 247 -13.57 -25.25 4.68
N GLU A 248 -12.29 -25.19 5.07
CA GLU A 248 -11.83 -24.78 6.38
C GLU A 248 -10.87 -23.59 6.29
N VAL A 249 -11.06 -22.61 7.17
CA VAL A 249 -10.21 -21.42 7.27
C VAL A 249 -9.61 -21.35 8.66
N THR A 250 -8.29 -21.46 8.76
CA THR A 250 -7.52 -21.34 9.99
C THR A 250 -6.75 -20.03 10.01
N ALA A 251 -6.91 -19.25 11.09
CA ALA A 251 -6.21 -18.00 11.27
C ALA A 251 -5.92 -17.71 12.76
N ASP A 252 -5.01 -16.77 13.03
CA ASP A 252 -4.66 -16.35 14.37
C ASP A 252 -5.74 -15.44 15.01
N ALA A 253 -5.54 -15.09 16.30
CA ALA A 253 -6.46 -14.23 17.06
C ALA A 253 -6.58 -12.80 16.50
N GLY A 254 -5.65 -12.35 15.66
CA GLY A 254 -5.70 -11.04 15.00
C GLY A 254 -6.85 -10.90 14.01
N TYR A 255 -7.43 -12.02 13.58
CA TYR A 255 -8.56 -12.07 12.64
C TYR A 255 -9.92 -12.23 13.34
N GLU A 256 -9.95 -12.36 14.68
CA GLU A 256 -11.20 -12.53 15.40
C GLU A 256 -12.08 -11.29 15.27
N SER A 257 -13.19 -11.42 14.54
CA SER A 257 -14.24 -10.40 14.44
C SER A 257 -15.58 -11.06 14.09
N LEU A 258 -16.66 -10.43 14.54
CA LEU A 258 -18.02 -10.89 14.22
C LEU A 258 -18.25 -10.92 12.70
N GLU A 259 -17.72 -9.92 11.97
CA GLU A 259 -17.84 -9.86 10.51
C GLU A 259 -17.19 -11.06 9.82
N ASN A 260 -16.00 -11.47 10.28
CA ASN A 260 -15.29 -12.61 9.72
C ASN A 260 -16.05 -13.92 9.99
N TYR A 261 -16.57 -14.13 11.21
CA TYR A 261 -17.36 -15.32 11.53
C TYR A 261 -18.65 -15.40 10.71
N LEU A 262 -19.40 -14.29 10.60
CA LEU A 262 -20.64 -14.25 9.81
C LEU A 262 -20.34 -14.52 8.32
N PHE A 263 -19.27 -13.95 7.78
CA PHE A 263 -18.87 -14.19 6.40
C PHE A 263 -18.56 -15.68 6.15
N LEU A 264 -17.81 -16.33 7.03
CA LEU A 264 -17.46 -17.74 6.89
C LEU A 264 -18.71 -18.64 7.01
N GLU A 265 -19.59 -18.36 7.97
CA GLU A 265 -20.87 -19.07 8.15
C GLU A 265 -21.78 -18.93 6.92
N GLU A 266 -21.98 -17.70 6.41
CA GLU A 266 -22.77 -17.43 5.20
C GLU A 266 -22.22 -18.14 3.95
N ASN A 267 -20.89 -18.34 3.90
CA ASN A 267 -20.25 -19.05 2.80
C ASN A 267 -20.16 -20.57 3.00
N GLY A 268 -20.64 -21.09 4.16
CA GLY A 268 -20.59 -22.51 4.49
C GLY A 268 -19.16 -23.02 4.75
N GLN A 269 -18.26 -22.16 5.22
CA GLN A 269 -16.87 -22.48 5.54
C GLN A 269 -16.71 -22.67 7.06
N PHE A 270 -15.97 -23.69 7.46
CA PHE A 270 -15.63 -23.88 8.88
C PHE A 270 -14.52 -22.92 9.30
N SER A 271 -14.75 -22.24 10.43
CA SER A 271 -13.78 -21.25 10.95
C SER A 271 -12.98 -21.83 12.12
N PHE A 272 -11.66 -21.84 12.00
CA PHE A 272 -10.70 -22.18 13.05
C PHE A 272 -9.85 -20.95 13.40
N ILE A 273 -10.53 -19.86 13.80
CA ILE A 273 -9.88 -18.62 14.24
C ILE A 273 -9.63 -18.73 15.75
N LYS A 274 -8.36 -18.56 16.18
CA LYS A 274 -8.00 -18.60 17.61
C LYS A 274 -8.71 -17.45 18.35
N PRO A 275 -9.50 -17.70 19.40
CA PRO A 275 -10.09 -16.64 20.21
C PRO A 275 -9.03 -15.79 20.92
N VAL A 276 -9.26 -14.48 21.03
CA VAL A 276 -8.33 -13.53 21.69
C VAL A 276 -8.08 -13.88 23.15
N ASN A 277 -9.08 -14.43 23.84
CA ASN A 277 -9.01 -14.81 25.27
C ASN A 277 -8.63 -16.29 25.51
N TYR A 278 -8.16 -17.01 24.49
CA TYR A 278 -7.83 -18.43 24.57
C TYR A 278 -6.80 -18.77 25.65
N GLU A 279 -5.81 -17.89 25.86
CA GLU A 279 -4.75 -18.09 26.87
C GLU A 279 -5.15 -17.61 28.29
N ALA A 280 -6.31 -16.99 28.44
CA ALA A 280 -6.84 -16.51 29.72
C ALA A 280 -7.76 -17.55 30.41
N GLN A 281 -7.99 -18.67 29.79
CA GLN A 281 -8.70 -19.83 30.33
C GLN A 281 -7.69 -20.86 30.83
#